data_6262a8a1624077b8a14c76a7c540607c
#
_entry.id   6262a8a1624077b8a14c76a7c540607c
#
_cell.length_a   1.000
_cell.length_b   1.000
_cell.length_c   1.000
_cell.angle_alpha   90.00
_cell.angle_beta   90.00
_cell.angle_gamma   90.00
#
_symmetry.space_group_name_H-M   'P 1'
#
loop_
_entity.id
_entity.type
_entity.pdbx_description
1 polymer ?
#
loop_
_entity_poly.entity_id
_entity_poly.type
_entity_poly.pdbx_seq_one_letter_code
_entity_poly.pdbx_strand_id
1 'polypeptide(L)'
;DLDLFFVGRASFSRLRRLGISTIGELAHTDRELLRTHFKSYGEVIWNYANGRDCAQVESVVPPNKGYGNSTTIAFDICDTVSAGLVLLSLAETIGMRLRRDQVKIQVIAVSIKYADFSSCSHQKTLPAPTNITNEIYHIALDLFHESWDGCTPIRHLGIHTNHVRDNVDYRQLHLLDMELSPFYR
;
A
#
# COMPACT_ATOMS: atom_id res chain seq x y z
N ASP A 1 -9.93 30.61 -11.01
CA ASP A 1 -9.69 29.17 -11.12
C ASP A 1 -9.16 28.61 -9.80
N LEU A 2 -9.62 27.41 -9.46
CA LEU A 2 -9.20 26.71 -8.24
C LEU A 2 -7.91 25.90 -8.55
N ASP A 3 -6.81 26.62 -8.74
CA ASP A 3 -5.50 26.00 -8.89
C ASP A 3 -4.75 26.05 -7.55
N LEU A 4 -5.19 25.20 -6.65
CA LEU A 4 -4.66 25.09 -5.29
C LEU A 4 -3.85 23.79 -5.14
N PHE A 5 -2.69 23.91 -4.50
CA PHE A 5 -1.87 22.75 -4.15
C PHE A 5 -2.71 21.69 -3.39
N PHE A 6 -2.49 20.43 -3.70
CA PHE A 6 -3.28 19.26 -3.25
C PHE A 6 -4.70 19.12 -3.83
N VAL A 7 -5.25 20.09 -4.56
CA VAL A 7 -6.56 19.94 -5.20
C VAL A 7 -6.41 19.37 -6.60
N GLY A 8 -6.48 18.04 -6.73
CA GLY A 8 -6.45 17.35 -8.02
C GLY A 8 -7.83 17.39 -8.72
N ARG A 9 -7.87 16.93 -9.98
CA ARG A 9 -9.08 16.95 -10.85
C ARG A 9 -10.34 16.37 -10.19
N ALA A 10 -10.21 15.25 -9.47
CA ALA A 10 -11.35 14.62 -8.81
C ALA A 10 -11.91 15.48 -7.67
N SER A 11 -11.04 16.07 -6.84
CA SER A 11 -11.42 16.98 -5.77
C SER A 11 -12.03 18.25 -6.32
N PHE A 12 -11.46 18.82 -7.37
CA PHE A 12 -12.00 19.99 -8.07
C PHE A 12 -13.41 19.72 -8.61
N SER A 13 -13.65 18.58 -9.26
CA SER A 13 -14.99 18.23 -9.76
C SER A 13 -16.02 18.11 -8.63
N ARG A 14 -15.62 17.61 -7.45
CA ARG A 14 -16.49 17.54 -6.28
C ARG A 14 -16.79 18.93 -5.69
N LEU A 15 -15.78 19.80 -5.59
CA LEU A 15 -15.93 21.18 -5.13
C LEU A 15 -16.87 21.97 -6.06
N ARG A 16 -16.72 21.85 -7.38
CA ARG A 16 -17.63 22.47 -8.35
C ARG A 16 -19.09 22.07 -8.18
N ARG A 17 -19.37 20.81 -7.82
CA ARG A 17 -20.74 20.34 -7.53
C ARG A 17 -21.32 20.99 -6.28
N LEU A 18 -20.48 21.49 -5.37
CA LEU A 18 -20.87 22.26 -4.18
C LEU A 18 -20.92 23.77 -4.46
N GLY A 19 -20.75 24.20 -5.72
CA GLY A 19 -20.73 25.61 -6.11
C GLY A 19 -19.40 26.32 -5.83
N ILE A 20 -18.32 25.58 -5.51
CA ILE A 20 -17.00 26.12 -5.17
C ILE A 20 -16.09 25.99 -6.40
N SER A 21 -15.74 27.10 -7.03
CA SER A 21 -14.96 27.17 -8.28
C SER A 21 -13.67 27.96 -8.15
N THR A 22 -13.50 28.71 -7.08
CA THR A 22 -12.34 29.56 -6.83
C THR A 22 -11.74 29.31 -5.44
N ILE A 23 -10.46 29.68 -5.27
CA ILE A 23 -9.76 29.61 -3.96
C ILE A 23 -10.48 30.50 -2.93
N GLY A 24 -10.96 31.68 -3.35
CA GLY A 24 -11.69 32.60 -2.46
C GLY A 24 -12.99 31.98 -1.96
N GLU A 25 -13.78 31.37 -2.84
CA GLU A 25 -15.01 30.66 -2.44
C GLU A 25 -14.71 29.52 -1.48
N LEU A 26 -13.65 28.74 -1.73
CA LEU A 26 -13.21 27.67 -0.84
C LEU A 26 -12.81 28.22 0.55
N ALA A 27 -12.07 29.32 0.59
CA ALA A 27 -11.63 29.97 1.83
C ALA A 27 -12.79 30.44 2.70
N HIS A 28 -13.90 30.92 2.08
CA HIS A 28 -15.08 31.39 2.77
C HIS A 28 -16.14 30.29 3.02
N THR A 29 -15.92 29.10 2.50
CA THR A 29 -16.86 27.98 2.70
C THR A 29 -16.82 27.50 4.15
N ASP A 30 -17.98 27.07 4.66
CA ASP A 30 -18.06 26.47 5.99
C ASP A 30 -17.20 25.23 6.11
N ARG A 31 -16.40 25.16 7.17
CA ARG A 31 -15.50 24.03 7.45
C ARG A 31 -16.24 22.71 7.64
N GLU A 32 -17.41 22.74 8.30
CA GLU A 32 -18.20 21.52 8.53
C GLU A 32 -18.78 20.96 7.23
N LEU A 33 -19.16 21.82 6.30
CA LEU A 33 -19.56 21.38 4.95
C LEU A 33 -18.42 20.65 4.25
N LEU A 34 -17.21 21.21 4.28
CA LEU A 34 -16.04 20.55 3.68
C LEU A 34 -15.67 19.26 4.39
N ARG A 35 -15.77 19.22 5.72
CA ARG A 35 -15.51 18.02 6.51
C ARG A 35 -16.49 16.88 6.21
N THR A 36 -17.77 17.22 6.02
CA THR A 36 -18.80 16.25 5.63
C THR A 36 -18.49 15.60 4.28
N HIS A 37 -18.05 16.40 3.30
CA HIS A 37 -17.82 15.92 1.95
C HIS A 37 -16.41 15.37 1.70
N PHE A 38 -15.40 15.86 2.40
CA PHE A 38 -13.98 15.54 2.16
C PHE A 38 -13.27 14.96 3.39
N LYS A 39 -13.95 14.81 4.53
CA LYS A 39 -13.39 14.34 5.82
C LYS A 39 -12.21 15.23 6.26
N SER A 40 -11.15 14.64 6.80
CA SER A 40 -9.92 15.36 7.21
C SER A 40 -9.27 16.17 6.09
N TYR A 41 -9.38 15.69 4.85
CA TYR A 41 -8.84 16.39 3.69
C TYR A 41 -9.55 17.74 3.43
N GLY A 42 -10.84 17.85 3.75
CA GLY A 42 -11.58 19.11 3.66
C GLY A 42 -10.98 20.23 4.52
N GLU A 43 -10.48 19.88 5.70
CA GLU A 43 -9.81 20.84 6.58
C GLU A 43 -8.44 21.29 6.04
N VAL A 44 -7.71 20.37 5.43
CA VAL A 44 -6.40 20.66 4.80
C VAL A 44 -6.57 21.69 3.66
N ILE A 45 -7.48 21.43 2.71
CA ILE A 45 -7.69 22.32 1.58
C ILE A 45 -8.28 23.67 1.99
N TRP A 46 -9.11 23.72 3.03
CA TRP A 46 -9.61 24.96 3.60
C TRP A 46 -8.48 25.80 4.21
N ASN A 47 -7.58 25.18 4.97
CA ASN A 47 -6.42 25.86 5.54
C ASN A 47 -5.53 26.43 4.44
N TYR A 48 -5.24 25.65 3.40
CA TYR A 48 -4.44 26.13 2.27
C TYR A 48 -5.10 27.27 1.51
N ALA A 49 -6.42 27.22 1.31
CA ALA A 49 -7.17 28.32 0.69
C ALA A 49 -7.10 29.62 1.53
N ASN A 50 -6.94 29.50 2.83
CA ASN A 50 -6.74 30.62 3.76
C ASN A 50 -5.27 31.01 3.99
N GLY A 51 -4.34 30.46 3.20
CA GLY A 51 -2.90 30.71 3.33
C GLY A 51 -2.28 30.17 4.62
N ARG A 52 -2.90 29.15 5.23
CA ARG A 52 -2.43 28.53 6.47
C ARG A 52 -1.82 27.17 6.15
N ASP A 53 -0.53 27.06 6.35
CA ASP A 53 0.20 25.79 6.33
C ASP A 53 0.85 25.60 7.70
N CYS A 54 0.45 24.51 8.38
CA CYS A 54 1.00 24.14 9.69
C CYS A 54 2.04 23.03 9.55
N ALA A 55 2.41 22.62 8.33
CA ALA A 55 3.40 21.58 8.09
C ALA A 55 4.78 22.10 8.49
N GLN A 56 5.33 21.54 9.55
CA GLN A 56 6.72 21.77 9.93
C GLN A 56 7.60 20.80 9.14
N VAL A 57 8.79 21.26 8.75
CA VAL A 57 9.81 20.39 8.20
C VAL A 57 10.32 19.51 9.33
N GLU A 58 9.92 18.24 9.33
CA GLU A 58 10.38 17.29 10.33
C GLU A 58 11.82 16.86 10.02
N SER A 59 12.72 17.03 10.97
CA SER A 59 14.11 16.58 10.87
C SER A 59 14.26 15.07 11.13
N VAL A 60 13.27 14.44 11.73
CA VAL A 60 13.26 13.01 12.02
C VAL A 60 12.34 12.30 11.02
N VAL A 61 12.93 11.40 10.23
CA VAL A 61 12.15 10.56 9.31
C VAL A 61 11.37 9.53 10.13
N PRO A 62 10.03 9.50 10.03
CA PRO A 62 9.24 8.51 10.73
C PRO A 62 9.55 7.09 10.21
N PRO A 63 9.42 6.05 11.05
CA PRO A 63 9.66 4.68 10.63
C PRO A 63 8.72 4.27 9.49
N ASN A 64 9.20 3.43 8.59
CA ASN A 64 8.43 2.93 7.47
C ASN A 64 7.21 2.14 7.97
N LYS A 65 6.01 2.47 7.46
CA LYS A 65 4.76 1.76 7.80
C LYS A 65 4.56 0.49 6.98
N GLY A 66 5.27 0.35 5.88
CA GLY A 66 5.22 -0.80 4.97
C GLY A 66 6.32 -0.74 3.92
N TYR A 67 6.53 -1.86 3.26
CA TYR A 67 7.46 -2.01 2.16
C TYR A 67 6.69 -2.51 0.94
N GLY A 68 6.91 -1.89 -0.20
CA GLY A 68 6.28 -2.30 -1.44
C GLY A 68 7.27 -2.28 -2.60
N ASN A 69 7.02 -3.16 -3.54
CA ASN A 69 7.68 -3.14 -4.83
C ASN A 69 6.70 -3.57 -5.90
N SER A 70 6.74 -2.93 -7.05
CA SER A 70 5.87 -3.24 -8.17
C SER A 70 6.56 -2.92 -9.48
N THR A 71 6.16 -3.60 -10.55
CA THR A 71 6.72 -3.37 -11.87
C THR A 71 5.65 -3.41 -12.95
N THR A 72 5.78 -2.50 -13.92
CA THR A 72 5.06 -2.61 -15.19
C THR A 72 5.88 -3.49 -16.11
N ILE A 73 5.27 -4.53 -16.62
CA ILE A 73 5.91 -5.57 -17.40
C ILE A 73 6.00 -5.09 -18.86
N ALA A 74 7.12 -5.35 -19.53
CA ALA A 74 7.37 -4.83 -20.88
C ALA A 74 6.38 -5.37 -21.94
N PHE A 75 5.84 -6.57 -21.70
CA PHE A 75 4.78 -7.21 -22.50
C PHE A 75 3.81 -7.92 -21.56
N ASP A 76 2.54 -7.94 -21.93
CA ASP A 76 1.49 -8.49 -21.07
C ASP A 76 1.72 -10.00 -20.82
N ILE A 77 1.66 -10.41 -19.56
CA ILE A 77 1.84 -11.80 -19.12
C ILE A 77 0.48 -12.52 -19.15
N CYS A 78 0.45 -13.73 -19.72
CA CYS A 78 -0.74 -14.58 -19.81
C CYS A 78 -0.52 -15.97 -19.17
N ASP A 79 0.53 -16.16 -18.40
CA ASP A 79 0.85 -17.45 -17.78
C ASP A 79 1.36 -17.31 -16.34
N THR A 80 1.14 -18.33 -15.53
CA THR A 80 1.49 -18.35 -14.11
C THR A 80 2.99 -18.44 -13.87
N VAL A 81 3.75 -19.03 -14.78
CA VAL A 81 5.20 -19.21 -14.61
C VAL A 81 5.90 -17.85 -14.71
N SER A 82 5.59 -17.09 -15.76
CA SER A 82 6.12 -15.73 -15.95
C SER A 82 5.70 -14.79 -14.81
N ALA A 83 4.43 -14.87 -14.37
CA ALA A 83 3.96 -14.09 -13.23
C ALA A 83 4.70 -14.46 -11.94
N GLY A 84 4.92 -15.76 -11.71
CA GLY A 84 5.67 -16.26 -10.56
C GLY A 84 7.12 -15.75 -10.52
N LEU A 85 7.81 -15.68 -11.66
CA LEU A 85 9.17 -15.12 -11.75
C LEU A 85 9.20 -13.62 -11.41
N VAL A 86 8.20 -12.86 -11.85
CA VAL A 86 8.07 -11.45 -11.49
C VAL A 86 7.83 -11.30 -9.99
N LEU A 87 6.89 -12.07 -9.42
CA LEU A 87 6.62 -12.04 -7.97
C LEU A 87 7.83 -12.42 -7.15
N LEU A 88 8.64 -13.40 -7.59
CA LEU A 88 9.88 -13.77 -6.92
C LEU A 88 10.87 -12.61 -6.86
N SER A 89 11.11 -11.93 -7.98
CA SER A 89 11.98 -10.75 -8.04
C SER A 89 11.51 -9.61 -7.13
N LEU A 90 10.18 -9.39 -7.07
CA LEU A 90 9.59 -8.39 -6.18
C LEU A 90 9.78 -8.79 -4.70
N ALA A 91 9.57 -10.07 -4.36
CA ALA A 91 9.73 -10.59 -3.00
C ALA A 91 11.20 -10.53 -2.55
N GLU A 92 12.16 -10.82 -3.42
CA GLU A 92 13.59 -10.68 -3.12
C GLU A 92 13.96 -9.26 -2.74
N THR A 93 13.49 -8.28 -3.52
CA THR A 93 13.73 -6.86 -3.24
C THR A 93 13.14 -6.44 -1.90
N ILE A 94 11.91 -6.88 -1.59
CA ILE A 94 11.24 -6.57 -0.31
C ILE A 94 11.98 -7.25 0.84
N GLY A 95 12.27 -8.55 0.74
CA GLY A 95 12.98 -9.30 1.77
C GLY A 95 14.38 -8.72 2.07
N MET A 96 15.09 -8.28 1.04
CA MET A 96 16.38 -7.59 1.20
C MET A 96 16.23 -6.29 2.01
N ARG A 97 15.23 -5.45 1.68
CA ARG A 97 14.98 -4.19 2.38
C ARG A 97 14.57 -4.42 3.84
N LEU A 98 13.71 -5.40 4.12
CA LEU A 98 13.27 -5.76 5.47
C LEU A 98 14.45 -6.20 6.34
N ARG A 99 15.33 -7.06 5.82
CA ARG A 99 16.52 -7.52 6.54
C ARG A 99 17.53 -6.42 6.75
N ARG A 100 17.74 -5.55 5.77
CA ARG A 100 18.61 -4.37 5.90
C ARG A 100 18.12 -3.44 7.01
N ASP A 101 16.83 -3.19 7.06
CA ASP A 101 16.22 -2.27 8.04
C ASP A 101 15.88 -2.96 9.37
N GLN A 102 16.27 -4.24 9.53
CA GLN A 102 16.09 -5.07 10.75
C GLN A 102 14.63 -5.13 11.22
N VAL A 103 13.69 -5.29 10.27
CA VAL A 103 12.24 -5.37 10.55
C VAL A 103 11.61 -6.60 9.95
N LYS A 104 10.41 -6.94 10.44
CA LYS A 104 9.52 -7.98 9.94
C LYS A 104 8.17 -7.38 9.56
N ILE A 105 7.42 -8.04 8.69
CA ILE A 105 6.06 -7.63 8.28
C ILE A 105 5.05 -8.74 8.58
N GLN A 106 3.82 -8.33 8.82
CA GLN A 106 2.75 -9.27 9.16
C GLN A 106 1.60 -9.29 8.14
N VAL A 107 1.52 -8.31 7.24
CA VAL A 107 0.52 -8.27 6.17
C VAL A 107 1.21 -8.24 4.82
N ILE A 108 0.78 -9.11 3.92
CA ILE A 108 1.23 -9.15 2.53
C ILE A 108 0.00 -8.97 1.64
N ALA A 109 0.11 -8.09 0.66
CA ALA A 109 -0.91 -7.85 -0.37
C ALA A 109 -0.27 -7.98 -1.75
N VAL A 110 -1.01 -8.59 -2.68
CA VAL A 110 -0.69 -8.61 -4.10
C VAL A 110 -1.65 -7.70 -4.84
N SER A 111 -1.14 -6.91 -5.75
CA SER A 111 -1.92 -6.07 -6.66
C SER A 111 -1.65 -6.48 -8.10
N ILE A 112 -2.72 -6.68 -8.86
CA ILE A 112 -2.69 -7.02 -10.28
C ILE A 112 -3.36 -5.88 -11.04
N LYS A 113 -2.71 -5.41 -12.09
CA LYS A 113 -3.33 -4.52 -13.07
C LYS A 113 -3.30 -5.18 -14.43
N TYR A 114 -4.45 -5.25 -15.06
CA TYR A 114 -4.66 -5.92 -16.33
C TYR A 114 -4.37 -5.01 -17.52
N ALA A 115 -4.36 -5.59 -18.73
CA ALA A 115 -4.11 -4.87 -19.97
C ALA A 115 -5.19 -3.81 -20.26
N ASP A 116 -6.43 -4.03 -19.84
CA ASP A 116 -7.55 -3.08 -19.91
C ASP A 116 -7.53 -1.99 -18.84
N PHE A 117 -6.47 -1.93 -18.01
CA PHE A 117 -6.29 -1.04 -16.88
C PHE A 117 -7.22 -1.26 -15.67
N SER A 118 -8.09 -2.26 -15.71
CA SER A 118 -8.75 -2.73 -14.49
C SER A 118 -7.72 -3.30 -13.51
N SER A 119 -8.07 -3.35 -12.23
CA SER A 119 -7.14 -3.83 -11.20
C SER A 119 -7.87 -4.54 -10.09
N CYS A 120 -7.20 -5.51 -9.50
CA CYS A 120 -7.61 -6.16 -8.26
C CYS A 120 -6.46 -6.20 -7.25
N SER A 121 -6.79 -6.38 -5.99
CA SER A 121 -5.82 -6.54 -4.92
C SER A 121 -6.37 -7.45 -3.84
N HIS A 122 -5.56 -8.38 -3.38
CA HIS A 122 -5.90 -9.29 -2.29
C HIS A 122 -4.78 -9.29 -1.26
N GLN A 123 -5.12 -9.42 0.04
CA GLN A 123 -4.15 -9.40 1.12
C GLN A 123 -4.41 -10.51 2.15
N LYS A 124 -3.35 -10.89 2.84
CA LYS A 124 -3.37 -11.88 3.92
C LYS A 124 -2.58 -11.37 5.12
N THR A 125 -3.15 -11.55 6.30
CA THR A 125 -2.43 -11.33 7.56
C THR A 125 -1.80 -12.65 7.99
N LEU A 126 -0.50 -12.60 8.31
CA LEU A 126 0.27 -13.77 8.73
C LEU A 126 0.09 -14.04 10.21
N PRO A 127 0.12 -15.30 10.65
CA PRO A 127 0.09 -15.66 12.07
C PRO A 127 1.33 -15.16 12.82
N ALA A 128 2.48 -15.12 12.14
CA ALA A 128 3.74 -14.61 12.69
C ALA A 128 4.40 -13.63 11.69
N PRO A 129 5.07 -12.56 12.18
CA PRO A 129 5.79 -11.64 11.31
C PRO A 129 6.99 -12.31 10.65
N THR A 130 7.25 -11.97 9.37
CA THR A 130 8.37 -12.52 8.60
C THR A 130 9.19 -11.46 7.87
N ASN A 131 10.45 -11.77 7.56
CA ASN A 131 11.32 -11.08 6.60
C ASN A 131 12.01 -12.08 5.66
N ILE A 132 11.51 -13.32 5.61
CA ILE A 132 12.05 -14.41 4.80
C ILE A 132 11.47 -14.29 3.40
N THR A 133 12.34 -14.10 2.41
CA THR A 133 11.96 -13.94 0.99
C THR A 133 11.05 -15.06 0.50
N ASN A 134 11.39 -16.31 0.82
CA ASN A 134 10.66 -17.48 0.35
C ASN A 134 9.22 -17.52 0.90
N GLU A 135 9.02 -17.17 2.17
CA GLU A 135 7.68 -17.05 2.76
C GLU A 135 6.86 -15.95 2.08
N ILE A 136 7.48 -14.77 1.87
CA ILE A 136 6.83 -13.64 1.18
C ILE A 136 6.43 -14.07 -0.23
N TYR A 137 7.30 -14.76 -0.95
CA TYR A 137 7.05 -15.24 -2.30
C TYR A 137 5.90 -16.24 -2.37
N HIS A 138 5.90 -17.29 -1.54
CA HIS A 138 4.84 -18.29 -1.56
C HIS A 138 3.48 -17.72 -1.22
N ILE A 139 3.41 -16.83 -0.22
CA ILE A 139 2.16 -16.16 0.14
C ILE A 139 1.69 -15.23 -0.98
N ALA A 140 2.61 -14.51 -1.63
CA ALA A 140 2.26 -13.68 -2.78
C ALA A 140 1.76 -14.52 -3.96
N LEU A 141 2.35 -15.69 -4.18
CA LEU A 141 1.94 -16.62 -5.23
C LEU A 141 0.53 -17.21 -4.94
N ASP A 142 0.25 -17.58 -3.70
CA ASP A 142 -1.08 -18.04 -3.28
C ASP A 142 -2.14 -16.95 -3.52
N LEU A 143 -1.88 -15.71 -3.05
CA LEU A 143 -2.77 -14.57 -3.25
C LEU A 143 -2.97 -14.23 -4.73
N PHE A 144 -1.93 -14.39 -5.54
CA PHE A 144 -2.01 -14.23 -6.99
C PHE A 144 -2.95 -15.26 -7.60
N HIS A 145 -2.82 -16.54 -7.25
CA HIS A 145 -3.68 -17.62 -7.75
C HIS A 145 -5.15 -17.43 -7.31
N GLU A 146 -5.40 -16.91 -6.11
CA GLU A 146 -6.75 -16.59 -5.64
C GLU A 146 -7.38 -15.42 -6.41
N SER A 147 -6.57 -14.53 -7.00
CA SER A 147 -7.04 -13.25 -7.56
C SER A 147 -7.07 -13.24 -9.09
N TRP A 148 -6.25 -14.03 -9.75
CA TRP A 148 -6.15 -14.06 -11.21
C TRP A 148 -7.06 -15.12 -11.82
N ASP A 149 -7.79 -14.76 -12.87
CA ASP A 149 -8.71 -15.63 -13.58
C ASP A 149 -8.05 -16.65 -14.52
N GLY A 150 -6.72 -16.61 -14.66
CA GLY A 150 -5.92 -17.52 -15.51
C GLY A 150 -5.91 -17.15 -16.99
N CYS A 151 -6.60 -16.08 -17.42
CA CYS A 151 -6.70 -15.75 -18.85
C CYS A 151 -6.52 -14.26 -19.18
N THR A 152 -6.93 -13.34 -18.30
CA THR A 152 -6.80 -11.89 -18.57
C THR A 152 -5.33 -11.46 -18.54
N PRO A 153 -4.80 -10.83 -19.62
CA PRO A 153 -3.41 -10.42 -19.68
C PRO A 153 -3.04 -9.42 -18.59
N ILE A 154 -1.91 -9.67 -17.92
CA ILE A 154 -1.41 -8.88 -16.80
C ILE A 154 -0.35 -7.90 -17.28
N ARG A 155 -0.57 -6.61 -17.01
CA ARG A 155 0.34 -5.51 -17.36
C ARG A 155 1.25 -5.09 -16.21
N HIS A 156 0.78 -5.19 -14.97
CA HIS A 156 1.52 -4.72 -13.81
C HIS A 156 1.25 -5.62 -12.61
N LEU A 157 2.31 -5.98 -11.91
CA LEU A 157 2.28 -6.74 -10.67
C LEU A 157 2.97 -5.98 -9.55
N GLY A 158 2.42 -6.08 -8.34
CA GLY A 158 2.99 -5.49 -7.15
C GLY A 158 2.80 -6.36 -5.91
N ILE A 159 3.80 -6.31 -5.02
CA ILE A 159 3.70 -6.82 -3.66
C ILE A 159 3.79 -5.62 -2.72
N HIS A 160 2.86 -5.51 -1.80
CA HIS A 160 2.82 -4.50 -0.75
C HIS A 160 2.79 -5.18 0.61
N THR A 161 3.49 -4.61 1.58
CA THR A 161 3.52 -5.17 2.93
C THR A 161 3.21 -4.09 3.95
N ASN A 162 2.54 -4.47 5.02
CA ASN A 162 2.17 -3.59 6.12
C ASN A 162 2.40 -4.27 7.47
N HIS A 163 2.07 -3.55 8.55
CA HIS A 163 2.26 -3.98 9.92
C HIS A 163 3.72 -4.36 10.18
N VAL A 164 4.59 -3.35 9.95
CA VAL A 164 6.03 -3.46 10.26
C VAL A 164 6.24 -3.59 11.76
N ARG A 165 7.07 -4.55 12.14
CA ARG A 165 7.48 -4.81 13.51
C ARG A 165 9.00 -4.90 13.59
N ASP A 166 9.55 -4.48 14.72
CA ASP A 166 10.96 -4.67 14.98
C ASP A 166 11.32 -6.17 15.00
N ASN A 167 12.55 -6.49 14.61
CA ASN A 167 13.04 -7.88 14.53
C ASN A 167 13.26 -8.54 15.89
N VAL A 168 12.62 -8.03 16.94
CA VAL A 168 12.68 -8.63 18.27
C VAL A 168 11.71 -9.80 18.32
N ASP A 169 12.22 -11.00 18.49
CA ASP A 169 11.42 -12.22 18.59
C ASP A 169 10.70 -12.31 19.94
N TYR A 170 9.60 -11.57 20.06
CA TYR A 170 8.59 -11.88 21.08
C TYR A 170 7.61 -12.91 20.52
N ARG A 171 8.05 -14.14 20.32
CA ARG A 171 7.15 -15.23 20.05
C ARG A 171 6.59 -15.73 21.38
N GLN A 172 5.32 -15.47 21.65
CA GLN A 172 4.60 -16.17 22.68
C GLN A 172 4.43 -17.62 22.19
N LEU A 173 5.28 -18.51 22.70
CA LEU A 173 5.17 -19.93 22.42
C LEU A 173 3.96 -20.48 23.17
N HIS A 174 3.00 -21.07 22.47
CA HIS A 174 2.03 -21.95 23.10
C HIS A 174 2.76 -23.20 23.63
N LEU A 175 2.32 -23.69 24.78
CA LEU A 175 2.91 -24.89 25.41
C LEU A 175 2.94 -26.09 24.42
N LEU A 176 1.98 -26.16 23.50
CA LEU A 176 1.86 -27.18 22.46
C LEU A 176 2.79 -26.96 21.24
N ASP A 177 3.31 -25.74 21.05
CA ASP A 177 4.24 -25.46 19.95
C ASP A 177 5.65 -26.06 20.20
N MET A 178 5.97 -26.41 21.45
CA MET A 178 7.24 -27.04 21.80
C MET A 178 7.32 -28.51 21.32
N GLU A 179 6.20 -29.17 21.10
CA GLU A 179 6.17 -30.57 20.63
C GLU A 179 6.20 -30.73 19.10
N LEU A 180 5.93 -29.64 18.33
CA LEU A 180 5.76 -29.70 16.88
C LEU A 180 6.89 -29.06 16.06
N SER A 181 7.95 -28.58 16.69
CA SER A 181 9.07 -27.94 15.97
C SER A 181 10.23 -28.94 15.74
N PRO A 182 10.41 -29.50 14.52
CA PRO A 182 11.53 -30.38 14.20
C PRO A 182 12.88 -29.65 14.07
N PHE A 183 12.95 -28.35 14.35
CA PHE A 183 14.13 -27.51 14.09
C PHE A 183 15.00 -27.21 15.34
N TYR A 184 14.74 -27.84 16.48
CA TYR A 184 15.60 -27.78 17.66
C TYR A 184 16.11 -29.18 18.03
N ARG A 185 16.99 -29.71 17.19
CA ARG A 185 17.96 -30.74 17.55
C ARG A 185 19.32 -30.38 17.00
#